data_25792b995ab72df3e147eea62452bcd2
#
_entry.id   25792b995ab72df3e147eea62452bcd2
#
_cell.length_a   1.000
_cell.length_b   1.000
_cell.length_c   1.000
_cell.angle_alpha   90.00
_cell.angle_beta   90.00
_cell.angle_gamma   90.00
#
_symmetry.space_group_name_H-M   'P 1'
#
loop_
_entity.id
_entity.type
_entity.pdbx_description
1 polymer ?
#
loop_
_entity_poly.entity_id
_entity_poly.type
_entity_poly.pdbx_seq_one_letter_code
_entity_poly.pdbx_strand_id
1 'polypeptide(L)'
;VQTCALPIFGGACYPEVHPDSKNKFDDINGLKEKVKAGCEFLTTQMFFDNNIFFNFMYRVREAGIHIPIIPGIMPITKRAQVKNAVKLSGCNVPERFKNIIDKYGDTENAMKQAGVIYASDQIIDLLANGVKNIHIYSMNKPEIAKGIQDNLKGIIL
;
A
#
# COMPACT_ATOMS: atom_id res chain seq x y z
N VAL A 1 -25.07 25.85 19.36
CA VAL A 1 -25.13 24.59 18.58
C VAL A 1 -23.76 23.95 18.61
N GLN A 2 -23.59 22.97 19.54
CA GLN A 2 -22.40 22.11 19.48
C GLN A 2 -22.54 21.22 18.22
N THR A 3 -21.81 21.54 17.17
CA THR A 3 -21.57 20.60 16.09
C THR A 3 -20.67 19.51 16.65
N CYS A 4 -21.25 18.42 17.13
CA CYS A 4 -20.51 17.18 17.32
C CYS A 4 -20.04 16.73 15.94
N ALA A 5 -18.81 17.08 15.57
CA ALA A 5 -18.15 16.44 14.46
C ALA A 5 -17.99 14.97 14.84
N LEU A 6 -18.73 14.08 14.17
CA LEU A 6 -18.53 12.65 14.32
C LEU A 6 -17.12 12.32 13.86
N PRO A 7 -16.36 11.51 14.61
CA PRO A 7 -15.03 11.11 14.19
C PRO A 7 -15.13 10.30 12.88
N ILE A 8 -14.26 10.61 11.92
CA ILE A 8 -14.11 9.83 10.69
C ILE A 8 -13.35 8.55 11.01
N PHE A 9 -13.93 7.39 10.70
CA PHE A 9 -13.31 6.10 10.93
C PHE A 9 -12.69 5.53 9.65
N GLY A 10 -11.38 5.26 9.71
CA GLY A 10 -10.67 4.50 8.68
C GLY A 10 -10.38 3.07 9.12
N GLY A 11 -10.30 2.15 8.17
CA GLY A 11 -9.96 0.75 8.41
C GLY A 11 -8.79 0.28 7.55
N ALA A 12 -8.20 -0.86 7.91
CA ALA A 12 -7.21 -1.55 7.10
C ALA A 12 -7.88 -2.56 6.16
N CYS A 13 -7.29 -2.75 4.97
CA CYS A 13 -7.63 -3.81 4.03
C CYS A 13 -6.36 -4.42 3.42
N TYR A 14 -6.48 -5.59 2.81
CA TYR A 14 -5.35 -6.36 2.30
C TYR A 14 -5.54 -6.66 0.80
N PRO A 15 -4.72 -6.10 -0.09
CA PRO A 15 -4.86 -6.35 -1.54
C PRO A 15 -4.70 -7.83 -1.91
N GLU A 16 -3.87 -8.56 -1.19
CA GLU A 16 -3.70 -9.99 -1.38
C GLU A 16 -4.77 -10.79 -0.65
N VAL A 17 -4.67 -10.98 0.64
CA VAL A 17 -5.70 -11.53 1.53
C VAL A 17 -5.24 -11.29 2.97
N HIS A 18 -6.14 -10.98 3.90
CA HIS A 18 -5.80 -10.92 5.31
C HIS A 18 -5.30 -12.29 5.79
N PRO A 19 -4.19 -12.38 6.55
CA PRO A 19 -3.65 -13.67 7.02
C PRO A 19 -4.65 -14.58 7.75
N ASP A 20 -5.60 -13.99 8.47
CA ASP A 20 -6.64 -14.74 9.21
C ASP A 20 -7.87 -15.08 8.38
N SER A 21 -7.99 -14.57 7.14
CA SER A 21 -9.09 -14.87 6.25
C SER A 21 -8.86 -16.21 5.54
N LYS A 22 -9.90 -17.02 5.43
CA LYS A 22 -9.83 -18.35 4.78
C LYS A 22 -9.54 -18.25 3.29
N ASN A 23 -10.02 -17.18 2.65
CA ASN A 23 -9.90 -16.94 1.22
C ASN A 23 -10.27 -15.49 0.87
N LYS A 24 -10.11 -15.10 -0.40
CA LYS A 24 -10.40 -13.75 -0.91
C LYS A 24 -11.87 -13.33 -0.72
N PHE A 25 -12.79 -14.26 -0.78
CA PHE A 25 -14.23 -14.00 -0.61
C PHE A 25 -14.55 -13.67 0.85
N ASP A 26 -14.01 -14.44 1.77
CA ASP A 26 -14.15 -14.24 3.21
C ASP A 26 -13.57 -12.88 3.63
N ASP A 27 -12.41 -12.52 3.10
CA ASP A 27 -11.77 -11.22 3.31
C ASP A 27 -12.66 -10.05 2.86
N ILE A 28 -13.22 -10.12 1.66
CA ILE A 28 -14.15 -9.11 1.14
C ILE A 28 -15.42 -9.00 2.00
N ASN A 29 -15.95 -10.10 2.52
CA ASN A 29 -17.09 -10.06 3.43
C ASN A 29 -16.71 -9.35 4.74
N GLY A 30 -15.52 -9.57 5.27
CA GLY A 30 -15.00 -8.82 6.41
C GLY A 30 -14.94 -7.31 6.15
N LEU A 31 -14.60 -6.89 4.93
CA LEU A 31 -14.63 -5.47 4.55
C LEU A 31 -16.05 -4.91 4.50
N LYS A 32 -17.04 -5.68 4.02
CA LYS A 32 -18.45 -5.27 4.06
C LYS A 32 -18.92 -5.00 5.49
N GLU A 33 -18.54 -5.85 6.44
CA GLU A 33 -18.89 -5.64 7.84
C GLU A 33 -18.22 -4.39 8.42
N LYS A 34 -16.96 -4.08 8.07
CA LYS A 34 -16.31 -2.82 8.44
C LYS A 34 -17.07 -1.61 7.91
N VAL A 35 -17.50 -1.63 6.65
CA VAL A 35 -18.28 -0.54 6.04
C VAL A 35 -19.63 -0.36 6.73
N LYS A 36 -20.35 -1.47 7.00
CA LYS A 36 -21.62 -1.43 7.75
C LYS A 36 -21.45 -0.87 9.16
N ALA A 37 -20.30 -1.13 9.79
CA ALA A 37 -19.97 -0.61 11.11
C ALA A 37 -19.57 0.88 11.10
N GLY A 38 -19.60 1.56 9.94
CA GLY A 38 -19.33 2.99 9.82
C GLY A 38 -17.93 3.34 9.35
N CYS A 39 -17.17 2.39 8.77
CA CYS A 39 -15.88 2.70 8.16
C CYS A 39 -16.08 3.54 6.89
N GLU A 40 -15.44 4.72 6.83
CA GLU A 40 -15.63 5.70 5.76
C GLU A 40 -14.52 5.67 4.71
N PHE A 41 -13.36 5.10 5.02
CA PHE A 41 -12.27 4.83 4.07
C PHE A 41 -11.43 3.64 4.52
N LEU A 42 -10.70 3.05 3.57
CA LEU A 42 -9.76 1.95 3.85
C LEU A 42 -8.36 2.35 3.41
N THR A 43 -7.35 1.98 4.20
CA THR A 43 -5.95 2.04 3.78
C THR A 43 -5.45 0.62 3.58
N THR A 44 -4.80 0.35 2.44
CA THR A 44 -4.31 -1.00 2.19
C THR A 44 -3.07 -1.32 3.01
N GLN A 45 -2.90 -2.58 3.37
CA GLN A 45 -1.59 -3.10 3.72
C GLN A 45 -0.64 -2.97 2.51
N MET A 46 0.67 -2.95 2.77
CA MET A 46 1.69 -2.86 1.72
C MET A 46 1.58 -4.00 0.71
N PHE A 47 1.90 -3.70 -0.53
CA PHE A 47 2.02 -4.63 -1.65
C PHE A 47 3.14 -4.14 -2.57
N PHE A 48 3.68 -5.01 -3.42
CA PHE A 48 4.81 -4.70 -4.30
C PHE A 48 4.49 -4.85 -5.80
N ASP A 49 3.25 -5.26 -6.12
CA ASP A 49 2.74 -5.38 -7.49
C ASP A 49 1.41 -4.65 -7.61
N ASN A 50 1.36 -3.62 -8.45
CA ASN A 50 0.15 -2.81 -8.63
C ASN A 50 -1.00 -3.61 -9.27
N ASN A 51 -0.73 -4.66 -10.03
CA ASN A 51 -1.77 -5.53 -10.57
C ASN A 51 -2.58 -6.21 -9.45
N ILE A 52 -1.94 -6.53 -8.34
CA ILE A 52 -2.61 -7.10 -7.16
C ILE A 52 -3.60 -6.07 -6.58
N PHE A 53 -3.18 -4.81 -6.48
CA PHE A 53 -4.05 -3.72 -6.02
C PHE A 53 -5.23 -3.48 -6.99
N PHE A 54 -4.99 -3.41 -8.28
CA PHE A 54 -6.07 -3.21 -9.26
C PHE A 54 -7.07 -4.36 -9.27
N ASN A 55 -6.60 -5.60 -9.20
CA ASN A 55 -7.46 -6.79 -9.04
C ASN A 55 -8.26 -6.76 -7.73
N PHE A 56 -7.67 -6.30 -6.65
CA PHE A 56 -8.37 -6.10 -5.39
C PHE A 56 -9.45 -5.03 -5.52
N MET A 57 -9.14 -3.88 -6.12
CA MET A 57 -10.11 -2.81 -6.38
C MET A 57 -11.31 -3.30 -7.18
N TYR A 58 -11.07 -4.09 -8.23
CA TYR A 58 -12.14 -4.68 -9.02
C TYR A 58 -13.09 -5.52 -8.13
N ARG A 59 -12.54 -6.47 -7.35
CA ARG A 59 -13.34 -7.32 -6.45
C ARG A 59 -14.11 -6.52 -5.40
N VAL A 60 -13.49 -5.49 -4.84
CA VAL A 60 -14.13 -4.63 -3.82
C VAL A 60 -15.32 -3.87 -4.42
N ARG A 61 -15.15 -3.33 -5.64
CA ARG A 61 -16.24 -2.62 -6.34
C ARG A 61 -17.35 -3.55 -6.77
N GLU A 62 -17.03 -4.73 -7.30
CA GLU A 62 -18.00 -5.78 -7.62
C GLU A 62 -18.79 -6.22 -6.38
N ALA A 63 -18.17 -6.24 -5.22
CA ALA A 63 -18.83 -6.55 -3.95
C ALA A 63 -19.72 -5.41 -3.39
N GLY A 64 -19.82 -4.27 -4.09
CA GLY A 64 -20.64 -3.12 -3.70
C GLY A 64 -20.00 -2.21 -2.65
N ILE A 65 -18.70 -2.28 -2.42
CA ILE A 65 -17.97 -1.40 -1.51
C ILE A 65 -17.45 -0.21 -2.33
N HIS A 66 -17.96 1.01 -2.06
CA HIS A 66 -17.65 2.23 -2.83
C HIS A 66 -16.88 3.29 -2.03
N ILE A 67 -16.59 3.07 -0.76
CA ILE A 67 -15.79 4.00 0.04
C ILE A 67 -14.38 4.15 -0.55
N PRO A 68 -13.68 5.27 -0.28
CA PRO A 68 -12.31 5.48 -0.71
C PRO A 68 -11.37 4.37 -0.22
N ILE A 69 -10.48 3.92 -1.09
CA ILE A 69 -9.39 2.99 -0.75
C ILE A 69 -8.08 3.67 -1.10
N ILE A 70 -7.22 3.80 -0.10
CA ILE A 70 -5.93 4.48 -0.20
C ILE A 70 -4.85 3.41 -0.26
N PRO A 71 -4.12 3.23 -1.38
CA PRO A 71 -3.02 2.28 -1.45
C PRO A 71 -1.89 2.69 -0.52
N GLY A 72 -1.42 1.72 0.27
CA GLY A 72 -0.29 1.85 1.17
C GLY A 72 1.00 1.36 0.51
N ILE A 73 1.96 2.24 0.31
CA ILE A 73 3.25 1.96 -0.31
C ILE A 73 4.34 1.98 0.75
N MET A 74 5.13 0.91 0.83
CA MET A 74 6.25 0.78 1.75
C MET A 74 7.57 0.72 0.99
N PRO A 75 8.39 1.79 1.04
CA PRO A 75 9.73 1.75 0.49
C PRO A 75 10.62 0.79 1.30
N ILE A 76 11.13 -0.24 0.65
CA ILE A 76 12.09 -1.18 1.25
C ILE A 76 13.49 -0.64 1.06
N THR A 77 14.11 -0.21 2.14
CA THR A 77 15.45 0.42 2.14
C THR A 77 16.55 -0.46 2.69
N LYS A 78 16.23 -1.66 3.16
CA LYS A 78 17.16 -2.66 3.67
C LYS A 78 16.65 -4.06 3.35
N ARG A 79 17.53 -4.99 2.94
CA ARG A 79 17.18 -6.39 2.65
C ARG A 79 16.38 -7.05 3.79
N ALA A 80 16.77 -6.82 5.03
CA ALA A 80 16.12 -7.41 6.20
C ALA A 80 14.64 -7.01 6.35
N GLN A 81 14.21 -5.85 5.83
CA GLN A 81 12.81 -5.41 5.90
C GLN A 81 11.88 -6.31 5.06
N VAL A 82 12.37 -6.93 3.99
CA VAL A 82 11.56 -7.79 3.11
C VAL A 82 10.95 -8.96 3.87
N LYS A 83 11.74 -9.66 4.69
CA LYS A 83 11.26 -10.79 5.49
C LYS A 83 10.16 -10.36 6.45
N ASN A 84 10.32 -9.20 7.09
CA ASN A 84 9.32 -8.66 8.01
C ASN A 84 8.06 -8.21 7.26
N ALA A 85 8.21 -7.56 6.11
CA ALA A 85 7.10 -7.15 5.26
C ALA A 85 6.25 -8.36 4.85
N VAL A 86 6.87 -9.40 4.30
CA VAL A 86 6.17 -10.64 3.90
C VAL A 86 5.50 -11.31 5.11
N LYS A 87 6.17 -11.39 6.26
CA LYS A 87 5.60 -12.00 7.48
C LYS A 87 4.38 -11.24 8.00
N LEU A 88 4.39 -9.90 7.93
CA LEU A 88 3.31 -9.05 8.45
C LEU A 88 2.11 -8.94 7.51
N SER A 89 2.37 -8.92 6.22
CA SER A 89 1.33 -8.62 5.23
C SER A 89 0.88 -9.84 4.42
N GLY A 90 1.65 -10.93 4.44
CA GLY A 90 1.44 -12.05 3.53
C GLY A 90 1.71 -11.69 2.06
N CYS A 91 2.31 -10.51 1.80
CA CYS A 91 2.50 -10.00 0.44
C CYS A 91 3.50 -10.82 -0.36
N ASN A 92 3.22 -10.93 -1.65
CA ASN A 92 4.17 -11.48 -2.63
C ASN A 92 5.21 -10.42 -3.02
N VAL A 93 6.44 -10.84 -3.17
CA VAL A 93 7.54 -10.00 -3.70
C VAL A 93 7.74 -10.38 -5.16
N PRO A 94 7.42 -9.49 -6.14
CA PRO A 94 7.56 -9.80 -7.55
C PRO A 94 9.03 -9.98 -7.95
N GLU A 95 9.27 -10.76 -9.01
CA GLU A 95 10.62 -11.12 -9.47
C GLU A 95 11.49 -9.90 -9.77
N ARG A 96 10.89 -8.87 -10.39
CA ARG A 96 11.57 -7.59 -10.62
C ARG A 96 12.16 -7.01 -9.34
N PHE A 97 11.40 -7.07 -8.22
CA PHE A 97 11.86 -6.51 -6.97
C PHE A 97 12.87 -7.42 -6.25
N LYS A 98 12.71 -8.75 -6.34
CA LYS A 98 13.71 -9.71 -5.85
C LYS A 98 15.08 -9.45 -6.48
N ASN A 99 15.12 -9.30 -7.79
CA ASN A 99 16.37 -9.01 -8.52
C ASN A 99 17.05 -7.72 -8.04
N ILE A 100 16.27 -6.68 -7.70
CA ILE A 100 16.78 -5.44 -7.11
C ILE A 100 17.38 -5.72 -5.72
N ILE A 101 16.66 -6.45 -4.88
CA ILE A 101 17.11 -6.79 -3.52
C ILE A 101 18.37 -7.65 -3.57
N ASP A 102 18.45 -8.61 -4.48
CA ASP A 102 19.60 -9.50 -4.61
C ASP A 102 20.84 -8.76 -5.11
N LYS A 103 20.65 -7.80 -6.01
CA LYS A 103 21.76 -7.00 -6.55
C LYS A 103 22.28 -5.93 -5.58
N TYR A 104 21.37 -5.25 -4.88
CA TYR A 104 21.72 -4.04 -4.11
C TYR A 104 21.55 -4.20 -2.60
N GLY A 105 20.94 -5.27 -2.12
CA GLY A 105 20.52 -5.45 -0.74
C GLY A 105 21.64 -5.43 0.29
N ASP A 106 22.88 -5.73 -0.11
CA ASP A 106 24.04 -5.80 0.78
C ASP A 106 24.77 -4.44 0.89
N THR A 107 24.40 -3.46 0.06
CA THR A 107 24.94 -2.09 0.09
C THR A 107 23.86 -1.13 0.54
N GLU A 108 23.99 -0.57 1.76
CA GLU A 108 22.94 0.21 2.41
C GLU A 108 22.45 1.39 1.55
N ASN A 109 23.36 2.19 1.02
CA ASN A 109 22.99 3.35 0.21
C ASN A 109 22.36 2.94 -1.12
N ALA A 110 22.86 1.90 -1.78
CA ALA A 110 22.31 1.40 -3.04
C ALA A 110 20.90 0.83 -2.84
N MET A 111 20.69 0.02 -1.79
CA MET A 111 19.38 -0.52 -1.48
C MET A 111 18.37 0.56 -1.07
N LYS A 112 18.81 1.56 -0.31
CA LYS A 112 17.98 2.72 0.06
C LYS A 112 17.50 3.45 -1.19
N GLN A 113 18.41 3.79 -2.10
CA GLN A 113 18.09 4.48 -3.35
C GLN A 113 17.18 3.62 -4.25
N ALA A 114 17.52 2.35 -4.47
CA ALA A 114 16.72 1.45 -5.29
C ALA A 114 15.30 1.25 -4.75
N GLY A 115 15.15 1.12 -3.42
CA GLY A 115 13.85 0.99 -2.77
C GLY A 115 12.99 2.24 -2.87
N VAL A 116 13.59 3.44 -2.76
CA VAL A 116 12.87 4.70 -2.97
C VAL A 116 12.43 4.84 -4.43
N ILE A 117 13.31 4.49 -5.39
CA ILE A 117 12.98 4.52 -6.83
C ILE A 117 11.85 3.52 -7.14
N TYR A 118 11.93 2.30 -6.62
CA TYR A 118 10.89 1.29 -6.83
C TYR A 118 9.53 1.75 -6.31
N ALA A 119 9.48 2.32 -5.09
CA ALA A 119 8.26 2.88 -4.52
C ALA A 119 7.72 4.08 -5.32
N SER A 120 8.62 4.94 -5.82
CA SER A 120 8.23 6.07 -6.69
C SER A 120 7.62 5.57 -8.01
N ASP A 121 8.21 4.55 -8.63
CA ASP A 121 7.70 3.92 -9.84
C ASP A 121 6.30 3.30 -9.63
N GLN A 122 6.08 2.59 -8.50
CA GLN A 122 4.75 2.11 -8.11
C GLN A 122 3.74 3.25 -8.01
N ILE A 123 4.11 4.36 -7.37
CA ILE A 123 3.24 5.51 -7.19
C ILE A 123 2.90 6.15 -8.53
N ILE A 124 3.88 6.32 -9.42
CA ILE A 124 3.65 6.87 -10.77
C ILE A 124 2.61 6.04 -11.52
N ASP A 125 2.75 4.72 -11.51
CA ASP A 125 1.81 3.83 -12.17
C ASP A 125 0.41 3.89 -11.54
N LEU A 126 0.30 3.95 -10.21
CA LEU A 126 -0.99 4.11 -9.52
C LEU A 126 -1.67 5.44 -9.90
N LEU A 127 -0.92 6.55 -9.92
CA LEU A 127 -1.44 7.86 -10.29
C LEU A 127 -1.87 7.89 -11.77
N ALA A 128 -1.08 7.30 -12.67
CA ALA A 128 -1.41 7.18 -14.09
C ALA A 128 -2.70 6.38 -14.34
N ASN A 129 -3.02 5.45 -13.45
CA ASN A 129 -4.26 4.66 -13.47
C ASN A 129 -5.40 5.27 -12.64
N GLY A 130 -5.33 6.56 -12.30
CA GLY A 130 -6.42 7.33 -11.70
C GLY A 130 -6.54 7.25 -10.18
N VAL A 131 -5.56 6.66 -9.49
CA VAL A 131 -5.49 6.72 -8.02
C VAL A 131 -5.10 8.13 -7.60
N LYS A 132 -5.86 8.73 -6.69
CA LYS A 132 -5.66 10.15 -6.29
C LYS A 132 -4.93 10.32 -4.97
N ASN A 133 -4.94 9.32 -4.11
CA ASN A 133 -4.38 9.41 -2.76
C ASN A 133 -3.48 8.21 -2.50
N ILE A 134 -2.30 8.47 -1.95
CA ILE A 134 -1.30 7.45 -1.62
C ILE A 134 -0.93 7.58 -0.14
N HIS A 135 -0.87 6.48 0.57
CA HIS A 135 -0.29 6.40 1.90
C HIS A 135 1.13 5.85 1.83
N ILE A 136 2.09 6.52 2.46
CA ILE A 136 3.49 6.09 2.49
C ILE A 136 3.85 5.59 3.89
N TYR A 137 4.23 4.33 4.01
CA TYR A 137 4.78 3.75 5.23
C TYR A 137 6.26 4.14 5.38
N SER A 138 6.53 5.35 5.87
CA SER A 138 7.91 5.87 6.01
C SER A 138 8.68 5.24 7.17
N MET A 139 8.02 4.52 8.06
CA MET A 139 8.61 3.89 9.25
C MET A 139 9.39 4.90 10.12
N ASN A 140 8.83 6.07 10.31
CA ASN A 140 9.41 7.20 11.05
C ASN A 140 10.76 7.69 10.46
N LYS A 141 10.90 7.60 9.13
CA LYS A 141 12.07 8.07 8.38
C LYS A 141 11.64 9.15 7.40
N PRO A 142 11.62 10.43 7.81
CA PRO A 142 11.13 11.52 6.98
C PRO A 142 11.95 11.69 5.69
N GLU A 143 13.22 11.35 5.72
CA GLU A 143 14.11 11.41 4.54
C GLU A 143 13.69 10.44 3.42
N ILE A 144 12.99 9.32 3.76
CA ILE A 144 12.46 8.39 2.77
C ILE A 144 11.23 8.98 2.10
N ALA A 145 10.30 9.53 2.88
CA ALA A 145 9.12 10.22 2.35
C ALA A 145 9.53 11.41 1.48
N LYS A 146 10.52 12.19 1.93
CA LYS A 146 11.09 13.30 1.15
C LYS A 146 11.70 12.80 -0.16
N GLY A 147 12.47 11.72 -0.16
CA GLY A 147 13.06 11.15 -1.38
C GLY A 147 12.01 10.77 -2.42
N ILE A 148 10.87 10.17 -1.99
CA ILE A 148 9.73 9.90 -2.87
C ILE A 148 9.12 11.21 -3.38
N GLN A 149 8.88 12.18 -2.50
CA GLN A 149 8.31 13.47 -2.88
C GLN A 149 9.20 14.19 -3.90
N ASP A 150 10.52 14.18 -3.72
CA ASP A 150 11.47 14.80 -4.65
C ASP A 150 11.43 14.10 -6.04
N ASN A 151 11.27 12.77 -6.08
CA ASN A 151 11.11 12.02 -7.33
C ASN A 151 9.78 12.32 -8.05
N LEU A 152 8.73 12.68 -7.31
CA LEU A 152 7.39 12.91 -7.83
C LEU A 152 7.05 14.39 -8.04
N LYS A 153 7.95 15.31 -7.71
CA LYS A 153 7.71 16.76 -7.66
C LYS A 153 7.14 17.37 -8.95
N GLY A 154 7.40 16.77 -10.11
CA GLY A 154 6.85 17.23 -11.39
C GLY A 154 5.54 16.51 -11.78
N ILE A 155 5.06 15.58 -10.97
CA ILE A 155 3.89 14.74 -11.24
C ILE A 155 2.75 15.09 -10.26
N ILE A 156 3.10 15.33 -9.02
CA ILE A 156 2.15 15.73 -7.96
C ILE A 156 2.11 17.28 -7.96
N LEU A 157 0.96 17.84 -8.36
CA LEU A 157 0.67 19.27 -8.33
C LEU A 157 0.18 19.71 -6.95
#